data_2d26b5ce313f44830cc152769638bb96
#
_entry.id   2d26b5ce313f44830cc152769638bb96
#
_cell.length_a   1.000
_cell.length_b   1.000
_cell.length_c   1.000
_cell.angle_alpha   90.00
_cell.angle_beta   90.00
_cell.angle_gamma   90.00
#
_symmetry.space_group_name_H-M   'P 1'
#
loop_
_entity.id
_entity.type
_entity.pdbx_description
1 polymer ?
#
loop_
_entity_poly.entity_id
_entity_poly.type
_entity_poly.pdbx_seq_one_letter_code
_entity_poly.pdbx_strand_id
1 'polypeptide(L)'
;LFIDSPIDFEKRCRNRVWIGVLFLVLGAAALSLSFVARDRVMVMYLEPGYTDYIPGFYWGTGAGLVAAGIISIIRNVKYLKNPELGKKRKIYETDERNRMLGLRCWAYTGYTMMLTLYIGILVSGFISLTVSKTLMVVAAFYAVVLFVFRRLLQKAM
;
A
#
# COMPACT_ATOMS: atom_id res chain seq x y z
N LEU A 1 -12.94 12.62 -0.66
CA LEU A 1 -12.90 12.79 0.81
C LEU A 1 -11.51 13.19 1.31
N PHE A 2 -10.41 12.69 0.74
CA PHE A 2 -9.05 13.03 1.15
C PHE A 2 -8.40 14.14 0.30
N ILE A 3 -9.02 14.54 -0.81
CA ILE A 3 -8.42 15.40 -1.82
C ILE A 3 -8.97 16.84 -1.74
N ASP A 4 -10.21 17.03 -1.35
CA ASP A 4 -10.90 18.33 -1.41
C ASP A 4 -11.26 18.97 -0.07
N SER A 5 -11.05 18.30 1.05
CA SER A 5 -11.29 18.95 2.34
C SER A 5 -10.18 19.94 2.67
N PRO A 6 -10.49 21.13 3.18
CA PRO A 6 -9.51 22.09 3.72
C PRO A 6 -8.93 21.53 5.04
N ILE A 7 -8.34 20.35 4.97
CA ILE A 7 -7.71 19.73 6.12
C ILE A 7 -6.43 20.49 6.40
N ASP A 8 -6.30 20.97 7.60
CA ASP A 8 -5.13 21.65 8.10
C ASP A 8 -3.86 20.82 7.82
N PHE A 9 -2.82 21.44 7.28
CA PHE A 9 -1.58 20.76 6.91
C PHE A 9 -0.98 19.99 8.11
N GLU A 10 -1.07 20.56 9.31
CA GLU A 10 -0.60 19.94 10.54
C GLU A 10 -1.36 18.64 10.85
N LYS A 11 -2.69 18.67 10.70
CA LYS A 11 -3.53 17.50 10.89
C LYS A 11 -3.19 16.40 9.89
N ARG A 12 -2.88 16.75 8.63
CA ARG A 12 -2.39 15.78 7.63
C ARG A 12 -1.06 15.16 8.01
N CYS A 13 -0.10 15.97 8.46
CA CYS A 13 1.20 15.47 8.92
C CYS A 13 1.04 14.53 10.12
N ARG A 14 0.18 14.89 11.08
CA ARG A 14 -0.12 14.05 12.25
C ARG A 14 -0.75 12.72 11.84
N ASN A 15 -1.71 12.73 10.94
CA ASN A 15 -2.31 11.50 10.41
C ASN A 15 -1.27 10.61 9.69
N ARG A 16 -0.35 11.20 8.94
CA ARG A 16 0.75 10.46 8.29
C ARG A 16 1.74 9.87 9.29
N VAL A 17 1.96 10.53 10.43
CA VAL A 17 2.74 9.96 11.53
C VAL A 17 2.03 8.73 12.09
N TRP A 18 0.72 8.80 12.33
CA TRP A 18 -0.07 7.64 12.78
C TRP A 18 -0.04 6.47 11.78
N ILE A 19 -0.13 6.76 10.48
CA ILE A 19 0.04 5.75 9.43
C ILE A 19 1.47 5.16 9.48
N GLY A 20 2.49 5.97 9.73
CA GLY A 20 3.86 5.50 9.93
C GLY A 20 3.98 4.56 11.13
N VAL A 21 3.31 4.88 12.25
CA VAL A 21 3.25 4.00 13.43
C VAL A 21 2.54 2.69 13.10
N LEU A 22 1.43 2.73 12.35
CA LEU A 22 0.75 1.53 11.87
C LEU A 22 1.68 0.64 11.04
N PHE A 23 2.48 1.22 10.14
CA PHE A 23 3.46 0.47 9.35
C PHE A 23 4.54 -0.16 10.23
N LEU A 24 4.99 0.53 11.30
CA LEU A 24 5.93 -0.05 12.26
C LEU A 24 5.33 -1.27 12.99
N VAL A 25 4.08 -1.15 13.43
CA VAL A 25 3.39 -2.26 14.13
C VAL A 25 3.20 -3.46 13.19
N LEU A 26 2.73 -3.21 11.96
CA LEU A 26 2.55 -4.27 10.96
C LEU A 26 3.89 -4.90 10.55
N GLY A 27 4.93 -4.08 10.40
CA GLY A 27 6.28 -4.55 10.08
C GLY A 27 6.87 -5.40 11.21
N ALA A 28 6.72 -4.98 12.46
CA ALA A 28 7.14 -5.76 13.63
C ALA A 28 6.36 -7.08 13.74
N ALA A 29 5.05 -7.07 13.48
CA ALA A 29 4.24 -8.28 13.44
C ALA A 29 4.71 -9.23 12.32
N ALA A 30 5.01 -8.72 11.12
CA ALA A 30 5.53 -9.53 10.02
C ALA A 30 6.91 -10.14 10.37
N LEU A 31 7.80 -9.38 11.01
CA LEU A 31 9.08 -9.88 11.46
C LEU A 31 8.93 -10.97 12.53
N SER A 32 8.03 -10.78 13.50
CA SER A 32 7.76 -11.82 14.52
C SER A 32 7.16 -13.09 13.90
N LEU A 33 6.27 -12.94 12.92
CA LEU A 33 5.74 -14.09 12.17
C LEU A 33 6.83 -14.83 11.38
N SER A 34 7.85 -14.13 10.87
CA SER A 34 8.99 -14.76 10.22
C SER A 34 9.73 -15.74 11.15
N PHE A 35 9.95 -15.37 12.42
CA PHE A 35 10.56 -16.25 13.41
C PHE A 35 9.67 -17.44 13.74
N VAL A 36 8.38 -17.20 13.95
CA VAL A 36 7.41 -18.29 14.24
C VAL A 36 7.26 -19.22 13.04
N ALA A 37 7.24 -18.69 11.83
CA ALA A 37 7.11 -19.46 10.60
C ALA A 37 8.31 -20.40 10.39
N ARG A 38 9.50 -20.00 10.80
CA ARG A 38 10.71 -20.82 10.71
C ARG A 38 10.61 -22.11 11.53
N ASP A 39 10.00 -22.02 12.73
CA ASP A 39 10.01 -23.13 13.68
C ASP A 39 8.72 -23.97 13.67
N ARG A 40 7.58 -23.43 13.20
CA ARG A 40 6.27 -24.02 13.43
C ARG A 40 5.39 -24.20 12.19
N VAL A 41 5.69 -23.56 11.07
CA VAL A 41 4.86 -23.70 9.88
C VAL A 41 5.30 -24.93 9.10
N MET A 42 4.77 -26.07 9.47
CA MET A 42 4.57 -27.17 8.54
C MET A 42 3.63 -26.68 7.46
N VAL A 43 4.14 -26.12 6.40
CA VAL A 43 3.33 -25.85 5.21
C VAL A 43 3.07 -27.19 4.56
N MET A 44 1.90 -27.72 4.83
CA MET A 44 1.42 -29.06 4.55
C MET A 44 1.40 -29.43 3.05
N TYR A 45 1.81 -28.53 2.16
CA TYR A 45 1.73 -28.66 0.71
C TYR A 45 2.90 -28.03 -0.07
N LEU A 46 4.02 -27.71 0.58
CA LEU A 46 5.19 -27.19 -0.12
C LEU A 46 6.23 -28.30 -0.28
N GLU A 47 6.69 -28.48 -1.52
CA GLU A 47 7.80 -29.38 -1.84
C GLU A 47 9.06 -28.99 -1.06
N PRO A 48 9.96 -29.97 -0.76
CA PRO A 48 11.24 -29.69 -0.13
C PRO A 48 12.03 -28.68 -0.98
N GLY A 49 12.31 -27.52 -0.43
CA GLY A 49 12.98 -26.39 -1.10
C GLY A 49 12.25 -25.05 -0.98
N TYR A 50 10.95 -25.06 -0.66
CA TYR A 50 10.18 -23.82 -0.44
C TYR A 50 10.07 -23.42 1.05
N THR A 51 10.66 -24.16 1.96
CA THR A 51 10.62 -23.91 3.40
C THR A 51 11.21 -22.55 3.80
N ASP A 52 12.20 -22.06 3.06
CA ASP A 52 12.85 -20.77 3.36
C ASP A 52 12.16 -19.57 2.70
N TYR A 53 11.28 -19.81 1.71
CA TYR A 53 10.60 -18.72 1.00
C TYR A 53 9.65 -17.94 1.90
N ILE A 54 8.85 -18.61 2.71
CA ILE A 54 7.85 -17.99 3.58
C ILE A 54 8.51 -17.12 4.66
N PRO A 55 9.47 -17.63 5.46
CA PRO A 55 10.20 -16.80 6.40
C PRO A 55 10.91 -15.63 5.72
N GLY A 56 11.54 -15.85 4.56
CA GLY A 56 12.21 -14.81 3.78
C GLY A 56 11.25 -13.70 3.31
N PHE A 57 10.06 -14.08 2.84
CA PHE A 57 9.03 -13.14 2.44
C PHE A 57 8.54 -12.27 3.61
N TYR A 58 8.24 -12.86 4.76
CA TYR A 58 7.84 -12.12 5.96
C TYR A 58 8.97 -11.22 6.48
N TRP A 59 10.21 -11.69 6.41
CA TRP A 59 11.37 -10.88 6.81
C TRP A 59 11.55 -9.68 5.90
N GLY A 60 11.51 -9.86 4.58
CA GLY A 60 11.66 -8.80 3.58
C GLY A 60 10.54 -7.76 3.66
N THR A 61 9.28 -8.21 3.71
CA THR A 61 8.12 -7.32 3.83
C THR A 61 8.09 -6.59 5.17
N GLY A 62 8.42 -7.27 6.27
CA GLY A 62 8.51 -6.70 7.60
C GLY A 62 9.57 -5.59 7.68
N ALA A 63 10.78 -5.87 7.20
CA ALA A 63 11.86 -4.88 7.16
C ALA A 63 11.50 -3.68 6.27
N GLY A 64 10.87 -3.91 5.11
CA GLY A 64 10.39 -2.86 4.21
C GLY A 64 9.33 -1.96 4.86
N LEU A 65 8.35 -2.54 5.55
CA LEU A 65 7.32 -1.78 6.28
C LEU A 65 7.91 -0.97 7.44
N VAL A 66 8.85 -1.53 8.21
CA VAL A 66 9.55 -0.82 9.28
C VAL A 66 10.31 0.37 8.71
N ALA A 67 11.09 0.18 7.65
CA ALA A 67 11.83 1.25 7.01
C ALA A 67 10.90 2.37 6.48
N ALA A 68 9.81 2.00 5.80
CA ALA A 68 8.81 2.95 5.31
C ALA A 68 8.14 3.71 6.46
N GLY A 69 7.81 3.05 7.56
CA GLY A 69 7.25 3.64 8.76
C GLY A 69 8.18 4.67 9.38
N ILE A 70 9.45 4.31 9.59
CA ILE A 70 10.48 5.20 10.14
C ILE A 70 10.64 6.45 9.25
N ILE A 71 10.82 6.26 7.95
CA ILE A 71 10.98 7.38 6.99
C ILE A 71 9.76 8.29 7.02
N SER A 72 8.55 7.71 7.04
CA SER A 72 7.29 8.48 7.11
C SER A 72 7.23 9.32 8.38
N ILE A 73 7.53 8.74 9.53
CA ILE A 73 7.51 9.45 10.83
C ILE A 73 8.54 10.58 10.83
N ILE A 74 9.80 10.28 10.51
CA ILE A 74 10.88 11.28 10.53
C ILE A 74 10.54 12.47 9.62
N ARG A 75 10.09 12.21 8.41
CA ARG A 75 9.74 13.28 7.45
C ARG A 75 8.60 14.15 7.96
N ASN A 76 7.53 13.56 8.47
CA ASN A 76 6.36 14.32 8.90
C ASN A 76 6.61 15.06 10.22
N VAL A 77 7.37 14.47 11.15
CA VAL A 77 7.82 15.17 12.37
C VAL A 77 8.73 16.35 12.04
N LYS A 78 9.65 16.19 11.05
CA LYS A 78 10.50 17.27 10.59
C LYS A 78 9.70 18.43 10.00
N TYR A 79 8.62 18.16 9.24
CA TYR A 79 7.73 19.19 8.73
C TYR A 79 6.94 19.90 9.83
N LEU A 80 6.56 19.20 10.90
CA LEU A 80 5.87 19.81 12.04
C LEU A 80 6.81 20.70 12.90
N LYS A 81 8.08 20.29 13.06
CA LYS A 81 9.06 21.01 13.88
C LYS A 81 9.70 22.21 13.17
N ASN A 82 9.78 22.18 11.84
CA ASN A 82 10.42 23.24 11.07
C ASN A 82 9.37 23.99 10.23
N PRO A 83 8.99 25.23 10.64
CA PRO A 83 7.94 26.00 9.96
C PRO A 83 8.26 26.33 8.50
N GLU A 84 9.53 26.54 8.16
CA GLU A 84 9.95 26.86 6.78
C GLU A 84 9.77 25.65 5.86
N LEU A 85 10.21 24.47 6.30
CA LEU A 85 10.03 23.23 5.54
C LEU A 85 8.55 22.88 5.46
N GLY A 86 7.80 23.10 6.53
CA GLY A 86 6.35 22.92 6.55
C GLY A 86 5.64 23.81 5.54
N LYS A 87 6.00 25.11 5.49
CA LYS A 87 5.45 26.07 4.50
C LYS A 87 5.75 25.67 3.06
N LYS A 88 7.00 25.33 2.74
CA LYS A 88 7.40 24.85 1.41
C LYS A 88 6.61 23.60 1.02
N ARG A 89 6.47 22.66 1.92
CA ARG A 89 5.72 21.42 1.67
C ARG A 89 4.22 21.68 1.51
N LYS A 90 3.64 22.58 2.32
CA LYS A 90 2.25 22.99 2.20
C LYS A 90 1.96 23.60 0.85
N ILE A 91 2.79 24.54 0.38
CA ILE A 91 2.67 25.16 -0.95
C ILE A 91 2.70 24.09 -2.03
N TYR A 92 3.67 23.16 -1.96
CA TYR A 92 3.78 22.08 -2.93
C TYR A 92 2.54 21.16 -2.96
N GLU A 93 1.93 20.86 -1.80
CA GLU A 93 0.75 20.00 -1.70
C GLU A 93 -0.56 20.73 -2.07
N THR A 94 -0.61 22.06 -1.93
CA THR A 94 -1.76 22.87 -2.33
C THR A 94 -1.69 23.36 -3.77
N ASP A 95 -0.53 23.24 -4.43
CA ASP A 95 -0.37 23.56 -5.83
C ASP A 95 -1.26 22.63 -6.70
N GLU A 96 -2.18 23.23 -7.43
CA GLU A 96 -3.17 22.54 -8.26
C GLU A 96 -2.51 21.65 -9.32
N ARG A 97 -1.39 22.12 -9.89
CA ARG A 97 -0.61 21.34 -10.86
C ARG A 97 -0.07 20.04 -10.26
N ASN A 98 0.53 20.12 -9.07
CA ASN A 98 1.08 18.93 -8.38
C ASN A 98 -0.02 17.97 -7.96
N ARG A 99 -1.16 18.52 -7.56
CA ARG A 99 -2.35 17.75 -7.20
C ARG A 99 -2.92 17.01 -8.41
N MET A 100 -3.07 17.69 -9.55
CA MET A 100 -3.53 17.08 -10.79
C MET A 100 -2.56 16.01 -11.30
N LEU A 101 -1.25 16.26 -11.19
CA LEU A 101 -0.22 15.29 -11.54
C LEU A 101 -0.36 14.01 -10.69
N GLY A 102 -0.52 14.18 -9.38
CA GLY A 102 -0.73 13.05 -8.46
C GLY A 102 -1.97 12.23 -8.82
N LEU A 103 -3.10 12.88 -9.09
CA LEU A 103 -4.33 12.20 -9.50
C LEU A 103 -4.18 11.43 -10.81
N ARG A 104 -3.53 12.04 -11.82
CA ARG A 104 -3.24 11.38 -13.09
C ARG A 104 -2.32 10.18 -12.92
N CYS A 105 -1.26 10.30 -12.10
CA CYS A 105 -0.37 9.18 -11.79
C CYS A 105 -1.15 7.99 -11.19
N TRP A 106 -2.01 8.25 -10.20
CA TRP A 106 -2.85 7.21 -9.60
C TRP A 106 -3.81 6.58 -10.61
N ALA A 107 -4.44 7.39 -11.46
CA ALA A 107 -5.34 6.89 -12.51
C ALA A 107 -4.60 5.98 -13.51
N TYR A 108 -3.46 6.43 -14.04
CA TYR A 108 -2.66 5.64 -14.99
C TYR A 108 -2.12 4.36 -14.34
N THR A 109 -1.65 4.44 -13.09
CA THR A 109 -1.21 3.25 -12.35
C THR A 109 -2.36 2.25 -12.19
N GLY A 110 -3.55 2.74 -11.85
CA GLY A 110 -4.75 1.89 -11.74
C GLY A 110 -5.09 1.18 -13.06
N TYR A 111 -5.08 1.89 -14.18
CA TYR A 111 -5.33 1.29 -15.51
C TYR A 111 -4.26 0.26 -15.87
N THR A 112 -2.99 0.57 -15.63
CA THR A 112 -1.87 -0.35 -15.89
C THR A 112 -2.00 -1.62 -15.06
N MET A 113 -2.32 -1.49 -13.76
CA MET A 113 -2.53 -2.64 -12.88
C MET A 113 -3.68 -3.53 -13.34
N MET A 114 -4.80 -2.94 -13.78
CA MET A 114 -5.93 -3.71 -14.32
C MET A 114 -5.55 -4.46 -15.59
N LEU A 115 -4.83 -3.81 -16.50
CA LEU A 115 -4.35 -4.47 -17.72
C LEU A 115 -3.39 -5.63 -17.40
N THR A 116 -2.47 -5.40 -16.47
CA THR A 116 -1.52 -6.44 -16.03
C THR A 116 -2.22 -7.62 -15.37
N LEU A 117 -3.22 -7.37 -14.51
CA LEU A 117 -4.04 -8.43 -13.91
C LEU A 117 -4.78 -9.23 -14.98
N TYR A 118 -5.37 -8.56 -15.97
CA TYR A 118 -6.09 -9.24 -17.06
C TYR A 118 -5.16 -10.14 -17.88
N ILE A 119 -3.99 -9.63 -18.28
CA ILE A 119 -2.98 -10.42 -18.99
C ILE A 119 -2.51 -11.58 -18.10
N GLY A 120 -2.27 -11.32 -16.81
CA GLY A 120 -1.87 -12.35 -15.85
C GLY A 120 -2.90 -13.49 -15.73
N ILE A 121 -4.20 -13.17 -15.71
CA ILE A 121 -5.29 -14.18 -15.70
C ILE A 121 -5.23 -15.03 -16.97
N LEU A 122 -5.08 -14.40 -18.14
CA LEU A 122 -5.03 -15.13 -19.41
C LEU A 122 -3.84 -16.08 -19.47
N VAL A 123 -2.66 -15.61 -19.09
CA VAL A 123 -1.42 -16.43 -19.12
C VAL A 123 -1.46 -17.53 -18.05
N SER A 124 -1.90 -17.20 -16.85
CA SER A 124 -1.94 -18.16 -15.74
C SER A 124 -2.93 -19.30 -15.96
N GLY A 125 -3.97 -19.09 -16.76
CA GLY A 125 -4.92 -20.11 -17.15
C GLY A 125 -4.27 -21.33 -17.86
N PHE A 126 -3.16 -21.10 -18.55
CA PHE A 126 -2.37 -22.15 -19.21
C PHE A 126 -1.34 -22.83 -18.30
N ILE A 127 -0.99 -22.20 -17.18
CA ILE A 127 0.09 -22.68 -16.29
C ILE A 127 -0.50 -23.34 -15.04
N SER A 128 -1.46 -22.70 -14.38
CA SER A 128 -2.02 -23.17 -13.12
C SER A 128 -3.41 -22.61 -12.87
N LEU A 129 -4.39 -23.50 -12.76
CA LEU A 129 -5.77 -23.13 -12.47
C LEU A 129 -5.91 -22.39 -11.11
N THR A 130 -5.12 -22.77 -10.12
CA THR A 130 -5.12 -22.16 -8.78
C THR A 130 -4.68 -20.69 -8.85
N VAL A 131 -3.59 -20.41 -9.57
CA VAL A 131 -3.08 -19.04 -9.77
C VAL A 131 -4.12 -18.20 -10.53
N SER A 132 -4.72 -18.76 -11.59
CA SER A 132 -5.76 -18.07 -12.36
C SER A 132 -6.96 -17.70 -11.49
N LYS A 133 -7.48 -18.64 -10.68
CA LYS A 133 -8.58 -18.37 -9.74
C LYS A 133 -8.22 -17.27 -8.73
N THR A 134 -7.02 -17.30 -8.16
CA THR A 134 -6.57 -16.27 -7.22
C THR A 134 -6.54 -14.89 -7.86
N LEU A 135 -5.98 -14.78 -9.07
CA LEU A 135 -5.95 -13.52 -9.80
C LEU A 135 -7.36 -13.01 -10.17
N MET A 136 -8.30 -13.90 -10.52
CA MET A 136 -9.70 -13.54 -10.76
C MET A 136 -10.36 -12.96 -9.51
N VAL A 137 -10.13 -13.55 -8.33
CA VAL A 137 -10.65 -13.03 -7.06
C VAL A 137 -10.10 -11.64 -6.78
N VAL A 138 -8.78 -11.42 -6.98
CA VAL A 138 -8.15 -10.11 -6.80
C VAL A 138 -8.74 -9.08 -7.78
N ALA A 139 -8.93 -9.43 -9.04
CA ALA A 139 -9.53 -8.54 -10.04
C ALA A 139 -10.99 -8.20 -9.71
N ALA A 140 -11.78 -9.17 -9.26
CA ALA A 140 -13.16 -8.95 -8.82
C ALA A 140 -13.22 -8.03 -7.60
N PHE A 141 -12.37 -8.24 -6.60
CA PHE A 141 -12.27 -7.36 -5.44
C PHE A 141 -11.92 -5.93 -5.83
N TYR A 142 -10.93 -5.75 -6.73
CA TYR A 142 -10.56 -4.44 -7.24
C TYR A 142 -11.74 -3.73 -7.94
N ALA A 143 -12.50 -4.44 -8.77
CA ALA A 143 -13.68 -3.91 -9.45
C ALA A 143 -14.77 -3.46 -8.46
N VAL A 144 -15.02 -4.27 -7.42
CA VAL A 144 -15.98 -3.92 -6.35
C VAL A 144 -15.55 -2.64 -5.62
N VAL A 145 -14.26 -2.55 -5.25
CA VAL A 145 -13.71 -1.37 -4.57
C VAL A 145 -13.84 -0.12 -5.44
N LEU A 146 -13.52 -0.21 -6.74
CA LEU A 146 -13.71 0.90 -7.68
C LEU A 146 -15.18 1.34 -7.75
N PHE A 147 -16.11 0.40 -7.83
CA PHE A 147 -17.54 0.70 -7.89
C PHE A 147 -18.01 1.40 -6.61
N VAL A 148 -17.61 0.90 -5.44
CA VAL A 148 -17.95 1.49 -4.14
C VAL A 148 -17.41 2.92 -4.04
N PHE A 149 -16.13 3.14 -4.34
CA PHE A 149 -15.54 4.48 -4.31
C PHE A 149 -16.20 5.44 -5.30
N ARG A 150 -16.50 4.96 -6.50
CA ARG A 150 -17.23 5.77 -7.49
C ARG A 150 -18.59 6.24 -6.94
N ARG A 151 -19.36 5.33 -6.31
CA ARG A 151 -20.66 5.67 -5.70
C ARG A 151 -20.52 6.63 -4.52
N LEU A 152 -19.52 6.42 -3.66
CA LEU A 152 -19.28 7.31 -2.52
C LEU A 152 -18.89 8.72 -2.97
N LEU A 153 -18.03 8.84 -3.97
CA LEU A 153 -17.59 10.13 -4.50
C LEU A 153 -18.73 10.87 -5.23
N GLN A 154 -19.59 10.14 -5.96
CA GLN A 154 -20.76 10.75 -6.59
C GLN A 154 -21.79 11.30 -5.59
N LYS A 155 -21.89 10.73 -4.39
CA LYS A 155 -22.76 11.25 -3.33
C LYS A 155 -22.13 12.43 -2.56
N ALA A 156 -20.82 12.60 -2.64
CA ALA A 156 -20.10 13.64 -1.90
C ALA A 156 -19.86 14.92 -2.75
N MET A 157 -20.13 14.87 -4.05
CA MET A 157 -20.16 16.01 -4.97
C MET A 157 -21.59 16.44 -5.24
#